data_dcc4b75b43b85d868bc80bbc4c695f53
#
_entry.id   dcc4b75b43b85d868bc80bbc4c695f53
#
_cell.length_a   1.000
_cell.length_b   1.000
_cell.length_c   1.000
_cell.angle_alpha   90.00
_cell.angle_beta   90.00
_cell.angle_gamma   90.00
#
_symmetry.space_group_name_H-M   'P 1'
#
loop_
_entity.id
_entity.type
_entity.pdbx_description
1 polymer ?
#
loop_
_entity_poly.entity_id
_entity_poly.type
_entity_poly.pdbx_seq_one_letter_code
_entity_poly.pdbx_strand_id
1 'polypeptide(L)'
;EFPNLLLKSGILCEGTWQSTQGDFLWLRDNARIGNLNLYDLKDCLMFMEIKSRATAAELRALNDTAGNLKQRYAGEPPIKIGMFCYSTVATEQTVLRKFGFTYDKEIDGYNAYDKSTDIMPNVDFLFSLNIVDDSDESTSAYLIVRDFSGNCNLYKDNPVIRYFFNYFR
;
A
#
# COMPACT_ATOMS: atom_id res chain seq x y z
N GLU A 1 5.49 -21.53 10.63
CA GLU A 1 4.61 -22.01 9.53
C GLU A 1 3.66 -20.87 9.20
N PHE A 2 3.67 -20.44 7.94
CA PHE A 2 2.64 -19.53 7.47
C PHE A 2 1.35 -20.32 7.37
N PRO A 3 0.20 -19.84 7.89
CA PRO A 3 -1.07 -20.45 7.61
C PRO A 3 -1.25 -20.53 6.08
N ASN A 4 -2.01 -21.51 5.61
CA ASN A 4 -2.34 -21.64 4.18
C ASN A 4 -2.96 -20.33 3.69
N LEU A 5 -2.15 -19.49 3.05
CA LEU A 5 -2.54 -18.17 2.59
C LEU A 5 -2.75 -18.22 1.07
N LEU A 6 -3.86 -17.70 0.62
CA LEU A 6 -4.21 -17.62 -0.79
C LEU A 6 -3.84 -16.24 -1.34
N LEU A 7 -3.15 -16.24 -2.49
CA LEU A 7 -2.90 -15.03 -3.27
C LEU A 7 -3.86 -15.00 -4.45
N LYS A 8 -4.72 -14.00 -4.52
CA LYS A 8 -5.78 -13.88 -5.52
C LYS A 8 -5.94 -12.44 -5.99
N SER A 9 -6.63 -12.24 -7.11
CA SER A 9 -7.28 -10.99 -7.47
C SER A 9 -8.79 -11.16 -7.35
N GLY A 10 -9.52 -10.11 -7.00
CA GLY A 10 -10.96 -10.21 -6.84
C GLY A 10 -11.58 -9.07 -6.02
N ILE A 11 -12.80 -9.29 -5.58
CA ILE A 11 -13.65 -8.34 -4.88
C ILE A 11 -13.85 -8.82 -3.45
N LEU A 12 -13.67 -7.92 -2.48
CA LEU A 12 -13.98 -8.18 -1.08
C LEU A 12 -15.43 -7.83 -0.79
N CYS A 13 -16.10 -8.67 -0.01
CA CYS A 13 -17.52 -8.53 0.32
C CYS A 13 -17.74 -8.52 1.83
N GLU A 14 -18.73 -7.73 2.28
CA GLU A 14 -19.29 -7.77 3.63
C GLU A 14 -20.80 -7.57 3.53
N GLY A 15 -21.59 -8.63 3.78
CA GLY A 15 -23.03 -8.60 3.54
C GLY A 15 -23.36 -8.31 2.07
N THR A 16 -24.09 -7.21 1.81
CA THR A 16 -24.43 -6.74 0.46
C THR A 16 -23.41 -5.77 -0.12
N TRP A 17 -22.42 -5.32 0.67
CA TRP A 17 -21.39 -4.40 0.22
C TRP A 17 -20.27 -5.13 -0.51
N GLN A 18 -19.72 -4.46 -1.53
CA GLN A 18 -18.59 -4.95 -2.32
C GLN A 18 -17.54 -3.86 -2.49
N SER A 19 -16.27 -4.24 -2.42
CA SER A 19 -15.14 -3.35 -2.77
C SER A 19 -15.02 -3.15 -4.28
N THR A 20 -14.12 -2.25 -4.68
CA THR A 20 -13.50 -2.34 -6.00
C THR A 20 -12.69 -3.65 -6.12
N GLN A 21 -12.37 -4.05 -7.34
CA GLN A 21 -11.49 -5.20 -7.56
C GLN A 21 -10.08 -4.86 -7.06
N GLY A 22 -9.52 -5.72 -6.18
CA GLY A 22 -8.12 -5.68 -5.81
C GLY A 22 -7.26 -6.49 -6.79
N ASP A 23 -6.13 -5.94 -7.20
CA ASP A 23 -5.20 -6.65 -8.09
C ASP A 23 -4.50 -7.80 -7.38
N PHE A 24 -4.23 -7.62 -6.11
CA PHE A 24 -3.57 -8.62 -5.27
C PHE A 24 -4.21 -8.63 -3.87
N LEU A 25 -4.77 -9.79 -3.51
CA LEU A 25 -5.37 -10.05 -2.21
C LEU A 25 -4.60 -11.16 -1.51
N TRP A 26 -4.24 -10.93 -0.26
CA TRP A 26 -3.69 -11.96 0.61
C TRP A 26 -4.80 -12.41 1.56
N LEU A 27 -5.26 -13.64 1.40
CA LEU A 27 -6.47 -14.17 2.00
C LEU A 27 -6.18 -15.39 2.88
N ARG A 28 -6.98 -15.57 3.92
CA ARG A 28 -7.05 -16.86 4.62
C ARG A 28 -7.73 -17.92 3.75
N ASP A 29 -7.44 -19.18 4.01
CA ASP A 29 -7.87 -20.34 3.19
C ASP A 29 -9.39 -20.41 2.92
N ASN A 30 -10.21 -19.92 3.84
CA ASN A 30 -11.67 -20.01 3.78
C ASN A 30 -12.38 -18.75 3.26
N ALA A 31 -11.62 -17.78 2.72
CA ALA A 31 -12.16 -16.47 2.35
C ALA A 31 -13.11 -16.48 1.16
N ARG A 32 -13.13 -17.56 0.35
CA ARG A 32 -13.87 -17.60 -0.92
C ARG A 32 -15.38 -17.70 -0.72
N ILE A 33 -16.15 -16.84 -1.39
CA ILE A 33 -17.60 -16.86 -1.43
C ILE A 33 -18.07 -17.44 -2.77
N GLY A 34 -18.55 -18.67 -2.76
CA GLY A 34 -19.08 -19.35 -3.96
C GLY A 34 -18.02 -19.62 -5.03
N ASN A 35 -18.43 -19.60 -6.31
CA ASN A 35 -17.58 -19.90 -7.47
C ASN A 35 -17.00 -18.66 -8.18
N LEU A 36 -17.35 -17.47 -7.72
CA LEU A 36 -16.86 -16.20 -8.25
C LEU A 36 -15.58 -15.77 -7.51
N ASN A 37 -14.86 -14.80 -8.07
CA ASN A 37 -13.72 -14.16 -7.41
C ASN A 37 -14.20 -13.15 -6.34
N LEU A 38 -15.09 -13.62 -5.47
CA LEU A 38 -15.63 -12.90 -4.32
C LEU A 38 -15.05 -13.50 -3.04
N TYR A 39 -14.60 -12.65 -2.13
CA TYR A 39 -13.95 -13.06 -0.90
C TYR A 39 -14.51 -12.30 0.29
N ASP A 40 -14.61 -12.97 1.44
CA ASP A 40 -15.06 -12.32 2.68
C ASP A 40 -14.00 -11.31 3.13
N LEU A 41 -14.43 -10.07 3.37
CA LEU A 41 -13.56 -8.98 3.80
C LEU A 41 -12.80 -9.31 5.09
N LYS A 42 -13.46 -9.96 6.07
CA LYS A 42 -12.83 -10.29 7.37
C LYS A 42 -11.65 -11.26 7.24
N ASP A 43 -11.57 -12.01 6.15
CA ASP A 43 -10.51 -13.00 5.90
C ASP A 43 -9.39 -12.45 5.00
N CYS A 44 -9.47 -11.17 4.61
CA CYS A 44 -8.42 -10.50 3.86
C CYS A 44 -7.37 -9.90 4.81
N LEU A 45 -6.12 -10.29 4.64
CA LEU A 45 -4.99 -9.76 5.42
C LEU A 45 -4.30 -8.59 4.71
N MET A 46 -4.33 -8.59 3.37
CA MET A 46 -3.77 -7.51 2.56
C MET A 46 -4.60 -7.30 1.29
N PHE A 47 -4.82 -6.02 0.99
CA PHE A 47 -5.38 -5.53 -0.28
C PHE A 47 -4.33 -4.65 -0.96
N MET A 48 -3.91 -5.01 -2.17
CA MET A 48 -2.91 -4.25 -2.90
C MET A 48 -3.36 -3.98 -4.34
N GLU A 49 -3.23 -2.72 -4.74
CA GLU A 49 -3.32 -2.27 -6.13
C GLU A 49 -1.95 -2.37 -6.79
N ILE A 50 -1.92 -2.76 -8.06
CA ILE A 50 -0.70 -2.83 -8.86
C ILE A 50 -0.83 -1.86 -10.03
N LYS A 51 0.14 -0.96 -10.19
CA LYS A 51 0.13 0.03 -11.29
C LYS A 51 1.48 0.02 -12.01
N SER A 52 1.43 0.10 -13.33
CA SER A 52 2.65 0.36 -14.10
C SER A 52 3.17 1.78 -13.81
N ARG A 53 2.27 2.77 -13.77
CA ARG A 53 2.61 4.17 -13.49
C ARG A 53 1.49 4.82 -12.68
N ALA A 54 1.70 4.96 -11.37
CA ALA A 54 0.69 5.47 -10.46
C ALA A 54 0.51 6.99 -10.55
N THR A 55 -0.73 7.43 -10.69
CA THR A 55 -1.11 8.85 -10.70
C THR A 55 -1.51 9.34 -9.30
N ALA A 56 -1.52 10.66 -9.11
CA ALA A 56 -2.01 11.26 -7.87
C ALA A 56 -3.53 11.00 -7.65
N ALA A 57 -4.29 10.81 -8.72
CA ALA A 57 -5.72 10.47 -8.63
C ALA A 57 -5.90 9.02 -8.14
N GLU A 58 -5.11 8.07 -8.65
CA GLU A 58 -5.14 6.67 -8.21
C GLU A 58 -4.71 6.52 -6.75
N LEU A 59 -3.69 7.26 -6.31
CA LEU A 59 -3.29 7.28 -4.89
C LEU A 59 -4.43 7.79 -4.00
N ARG A 60 -5.16 8.84 -4.40
CA ARG A 60 -6.33 9.32 -3.65
C ARG A 60 -7.45 8.29 -3.64
N ALA A 61 -7.78 7.70 -4.78
CA ALA A 61 -8.79 6.66 -4.88
C ALA A 61 -8.46 5.45 -3.99
N LEU A 62 -7.17 5.05 -3.93
CA LEU A 62 -6.71 4.01 -3.02
C LEU A 62 -6.91 4.42 -1.55
N ASN A 63 -6.60 5.67 -1.17
CA ASN A 63 -6.80 6.15 0.19
C ASN A 63 -8.29 6.11 0.60
N ASP A 64 -9.19 6.46 -0.30
CA ASP A 64 -10.65 6.41 -0.07
C ASP A 64 -11.12 4.95 0.04
N THR A 65 -10.66 4.07 -0.86
CA THR A 65 -10.91 2.62 -0.80
C THR A 65 -10.41 2.04 0.51
N ALA A 66 -9.20 2.41 0.93
CA ALA A 66 -8.59 1.95 2.18
C ALA A 66 -9.40 2.41 3.41
N GLY A 67 -9.89 3.64 3.42
CA GLY A 67 -10.77 4.15 4.48
C GLY A 67 -12.06 3.32 4.59
N ASN A 68 -12.71 3.05 3.46
CA ASN A 68 -13.92 2.23 3.40
C ASN A 68 -13.68 0.78 3.85
N LEU A 69 -12.58 0.15 3.41
CA LEU A 69 -12.22 -1.20 3.82
C LEU A 69 -11.94 -1.28 5.32
N LYS A 70 -11.12 -0.38 5.85
CA LYS A 70 -10.75 -0.35 7.28
C LYS A 70 -11.94 -0.11 8.18
N GLN A 71 -12.88 0.77 7.77
CA GLN A 71 -14.09 1.04 8.54
C GLN A 71 -14.98 -0.20 8.68
N ARG A 72 -14.98 -1.08 7.68
CA ARG A 72 -15.81 -2.30 7.63
C ARG A 72 -15.11 -3.54 8.15
N TYR A 73 -13.78 -3.52 8.19
CA TYR A 73 -12.99 -4.68 8.53
C TYR A 73 -13.11 -5.06 10.00
N ALA A 74 -13.59 -6.26 10.27
CA ALA A 74 -13.74 -6.82 11.62
C ALA A 74 -12.78 -8.00 11.91
N GLY A 75 -11.79 -8.23 11.03
CA GLY A 75 -10.81 -9.32 11.18
C GLY A 75 -9.62 -8.93 12.04
N GLU A 76 -8.85 -9.94 12.45
CA GLU A 76 -7.57 -9.78 13.16
C GLU A 76 -6.49 -10.63 12.46
N PRO A 77 -5.27 -10.13 12.28
CA PRO A 77 -4.79 -8.76 12.54
C PRO A 77 -5.44 -7.74 11.58
N PRO A 78 -5.25 -6.43 11.80
CA PRO A 78 -5.78 -5.38 10.93
C PRO A 78 -5.34 -5.56 9.48
N ILE A 79 -6.29 -5.37 8.53
CA ILE A 79 -5.99 -5.45 7.10
C ILE A 79 -4.92 -4.42 6.71
N LYS A 80 -3.95 -4.82 5.87
CA LYS A 80 -2.96 -3.94 5.28
C LYS A 80 -3.36 -3.55 3.87
N ILE A 81 -3.36 -2.26 3.57
CA ILE A 81 -3.82 -1.74 2.27
C ILE A 81 -2.75 -0.86 1.67
N GLY A 82 -2.39 -1.11 0.43
CA GLY A 82 -1.36 -0.34 -0.23
C GLY A 82 -1.27 -0.52 -1.74
N MET A 83 -0.19 -0.01 -2.30
CA MET A 83 0.08 -0.05 -3.73
C MET A 83 1.51 -0.51 -4.00
N PHE A 84 1.65 -1.34 -5.02
CA PHE A 84 2.90 -1.57 -5.72
C PHE A 84 2.86 -0.87 -7.07
N CYS A 85 3.91 -0.14 -7.45
CA CYS A 85 4.00 0.45 -8.77
C CYS A 85 5.43 0.41 -9.32
N TYR A 86 5.53 0.34 -10.65
CA TYR A 86 6.84 0.45 -11.31
C TYR A 86 7.38 1.88 -11.22
N SER A 87 6.49 2.88 -11.36
CA SER A 87 6.84 4.29 -11.17
C SER A 87 5.62 5.10 -10.75
N THR A 88 5.84 6.38 -10.43
CA THR A 88 4.78 7.37 -10.21
C THR A 88 4.86 8.47 -11.27
N VAL A 89 3.70 9.05 -11.63
CA VAL A 89 3.65 10.23 -12.53
C VAL A 89 4.21 11.47 -11.82
N ALA A 90 3.91 11.58 -10.53
CA ALA A 90 4.46 12.64 -9.68
C ALA A 90 5.90 12.28 -9.27
N THR A 91 6.73 13.29 -9.05
CA THR A 91 8.07 13.11 -8.48
C THR A 91 7.99 12.43 -7.12
N GLU A 92 9.04 11.69 -6.74
CA GLU A 92 9.16 11.08 -5.42
C GLU A 92 8.87 12.09 -4.30
N GLN A 93 9.45 13.28 -4.35
CA GLN A 93 9.23 14.35 -3.38
C GLN A 93 7.74 14.70 -3.23
N THR A 94 7.01 14.78 -4.34
CA THR A 94 5.57 15.05 -4.33
C THR A 94 4.79 13.92 -3.67
N VAL A 95 5.18 12.66 -3.91
CA VAL A 95 4.60 11.49 -3.26
C VAL A 95 4.90 11.51 -1.76
N LEU A 96 6.15 11.71 -1.37
CA LEU A 96 6.57 11.77 0.04
C LEU A 96 5.79 12.83 0.83
N ARG A 97 5.60 14.02 0.27
CA ARG A 97 4.77 15.08 0.90
C ARG A 97 3.34 14.63 1.14
N LYS A 98 2.74 13.83 0.24
CA LYS A 98 1.37 13.30 0.43
C LYS A 98 1.28 12.34 1.61
N PHE A 99 2.35 11.63 1.90
CA PHE A 99 2.48 10.74 3.05
C PHE A 99 3.02 11.45 4.32
N GLY A 100 3.03 12.78 4.33
CA GLY A 100 3.41 13.56 5.51
C GLY A 100 4.92 13.73 5.71
N PHE A 101 5.76 13.36 4.73
CA PHE A 101 7.20 13.62 4.85
C PHE A 101 7.51 15.09 4.54
N THR A 102 8.31 15.71 5.40
CA THR A 102 8.78 17.09 5.27
C THR A 102 10.24 17.13 4.82
N TYR A 103 10.56 18.18 4.08
CA TYR A 103 11.93 18.43 3.63
C TYR A 103 12.78 18.95 4.78
N ASP A 104 13.89 18.29 5.02
CA ASP A 104 14.92 18.71 5.98
C ASP A 104 16.11 19.29 5.21
N LYS A 105 16.42 20.57 5.50
CA LYS A 105 17.52 21.30 4.85
C LYS A 105 18.90 20.85 5.32
N GLU A 106 19.02 20.30 6.52
CA GLU A 106 20.30 19.90 7.09
C GLU A 106 20.84 18.64 6.40
N ILE A 107 19.96 17.76 5.98
CA ILE A 107 20.31 16.50 5.30
C ILE A 107 19.96 16.50 3.81
N ASP A 108 19.44 17.63 3.29
CA ASP A 108 18.97 17.77 1.90
C ASP A 108 18.03 16.64 1.47
N GLY A 109 17.02 16.36 2.30
CA GLY A 109 16.15 15.21 2.06
C GLY A 109 14.77 15.28 2.73
N TYR A 110 13.89 14.35 2.31
CA TYR A 110 12.56 14.13 2.90
C TYR A 110 12.62 12.91 3.84
N ASN A 111 12.77 13.11 5.13
CA ASN A 111 12.89 12.04 6.11
C ASN A 111 12.11 12.28 7.41
N ALA A 112 11.72 13.49 7.69
CA ALA A 112 10.92 13.83 8.86
C ALA A 112 9.44 13.62 8.54
N TYR A 113 8.72 12.83 9.34
CA TYR A 113 7.29 12.61 9.22
C TYR A 113 6.51 13.57 10.11
N ASP A 114 5.54 14.28 9.51
CA ASP A 114 4.56 15.11 10.19
C ASP A 114 3.15 14.61 9.88
N LYS A 115 2.53 13.99 10.87
CA LYS A 115 1.18 13.42 10.76
C LYS A 115 0.13 14.46 10.37
N SER A 116 0.32 15.72 10.70
CA SER A 116 -0.63 16.80 10.39
C SER A 116 -0.69 17.12 8.90
N THR A 117 0.36 16.81 8.15
CA THR A 117 0.45 17.04 6.70
C THR A 117 0.16 15.79 5.86
N ASP A 118 -0.04 14.64 6.51
CA ASP A 118 -0.36 13.37 5.85
C ASP A 118 -1.79 13.38 5.30
N ILE A 119 -1.92 13.35 3.98
CA ILE A 119 -3.20 13.28 3.27
C ILE A 119 -3.55 11.87 2.76
N MET A 120 -2.73 10.86 3.12
CA MET A 120 -2.93 9.44 2.80
C MET A 120 -3.06 8.57 4.06
N PRO A 121 -3.84 8.99 5.10
CA PRO A 121 -3.81 8.36 6.43
C PRO A 121 -4.30 6.90 6.42
N ASN A 122 -5.03 6.48 5.40
CA ASN A 122 -5.60 5.13 5.32
C ASN A 122 -4.70 4.14 4.57
N VAL A 123 -3.70 4.61 3.81
CA VAL A 123 -2.77 3.76 3.07
C VAL A 123 -1.66 3.28 4.01
N ASP A 124 -1.46 1.96 4.09
CA ASP A 124 -0.45 1.36 4.98
C ASP A 124 0.92 1.25 4.35
N PHE A 125 0.98 1.09 3.02
CA PHE A 125 2.26 1.04 2.31
C PHE A 125 2.16 1.53 0.87
N LEU A 126 3.26 2.07 0.37
CA LEU A 126 3.51 2.33 -1.05
C LEU A 126 4.91 1.82 -1.38
N PHE A 127 4.99 0.86 -2.30
CA PHE A 127 6.25 0.39 -2.84
C PHE A 127 6.36 0.82 -4.31
N SER A 128 7.34 1.67 -4.62
CA SER A 128 7.68 2.08 -5.98
C SER A 128 9.07 1.58 -6.34
N LEU A 129 9.18 0.91 -7.49
CA LEU A 129 10.49 0.59 -8.07
C LEU A 129 11.17 1.83 -8.63
N ASN A 130 10.40 2.90 -8.83
CA ASN A 130 10.87 4.20 -9.33
C ASN A 130 11.62 4.10 -10.66
N ILE A 131 11.22 3.16 -11.52
CA ILE A 131 11.79 2.99 -12.84
C ILE A 131 11.26 4.13 -13.73
N VAL A 132 12.09 5.14 -13.95
CA VAL A 132 11.84 6.26 -14.86
C VAL A 132 12.83 6.06 -16.01
N ASP A 133 12.38 5.81 -17.20
CA ASP A 133 13.14 5.54 -18.43
C ASP A 133 14.62 5.12 -18.26
N ASP A 134 15.10 4.22 -19.12
CA ASP A 134 16.42 3.56 -19.10
C ASP A 134 17.66 4.50 -19.04
N SER A 135 17.47 5.81 -19.05
CA SER A 135 18.55 6.82 -19.13
C SER A 135 18.91 7.47 -17.80
N ASP A 136 18.15 7.25 -16.72
CA ASP A 136 18.38 7.97 -15.43
C ASP A 136 18.83 6.99 -14.35
N GLU A 137 20.14 6.84 -14.18
CA GLU A 137 20.77 5.99 -13.15
C GLU A 137 20.51 6.43 -11.71
N SER A 138 19.81 7.58 -11.51
CA SER A 138 19.64 8.21 -10.21
C SER A 138 18.37 7.81 -9.47
N THR A 139 17.47 7.01 -10.06
CA THR A 139 16.18 6.66 -9.46
C THR A 139 16.26 5.36 -8.70
N SER A 140 16.26 5.42 -7.38
CA SER A 140 16.23 4.25 -6.51
C SER A 140 14.81 3.87 -6.09
N ALA A 141 14.56 2.57 -5.97
CA ALA A 141 13.31 2.07 -5.40
C ALA A 141 13.11 2.60 -3.98
N TYR A 142 11.87 2.88 -3.62
CA TYR A 142 11.53 3.30 -2.26
C TYR A 142 10.27 2.60 -1.75
N LEU A 143 10.20 2.46 -0.44
CA LEU A 143 9.08 1.90 0.28
C LEU A 143 8.68 2.83 1.41
N ILE A 144 7.42 3.24 1.41
CA ILE A 144 6.77 3.91 2.53
C ILE A 144 5.94 2.85 3.24
N VAL A 145 6.07 2.72 4.55
CA VAL A 145 5.22 1.86 5.38
C VAL A 145 4.72 2.60 6.59
N ARG A 146 3.47 2.32 6.97
CA ARG A 146 2.84 2.86 8.18
C ARG A 146 2.97 1.84 9.31
N ASP A 147 3.53 2.28 10.42
CA ASP A 147 3.63 1.48 11.65
C ASP A 147 2.28 1.42 12.42
N PHE A 148 2.26 0.65 13.50
CA PHE A 148 1.07 0.50 14.35
C PHE A 148 0.68 1.78 15.08
N SER A 149 1.58 2.74 15.23
CA SER A 149 1.31 4.06 15.81
C SER A 149 0.74 5.04 14.78
N GLY A 150 0.68 4.62 13.51
CA GLY A 150 0.19 5.40 12.39
C GLY A 150 1.24 6.32 11.77
N ASN A 151 2.53 6.20 12.16
CA ASN A 151 3.60 6.98 11.57
C ASN A 151 4.12 6.31 10.29
N CYS A 152 4.51 7.12 9.29
CA CYS A 152 5.14 6.61 8.09
C CYS A 152 6.66 6.53 8.25
N ASN A 153 7.24 5.43 7.78
CA ASN A 153 8.67 5.19 7.69
C ASN A 153 9.06 5.06 6.22
N LEU A 154 10.16 5.68 5.83
CA LEU A 154 10.70 5.66 4.47
C LEU A 154 11.94 4.78 4.42
N TYR A 155 11.95 3.84 3.49
CA TYR A 155 13.10 3.02 3.16
C TYR A 155 13.48 3.23 1.71
N LYS A 156 14.78 3.36 1.42
CA LYS A 156 15.34 3.55 0.08
C LYS A 156 16.44 2.54 -0.20
N ASP A 157 16.78 2.38 -1.47
CA ASP A 157 17.90 1.58 -1.96
C ASP A 157 17.78 0.05 -1.81
N ASN A 158 18.88 -0.66 -1.94
CA ASN A 158 18.94 -2.11 -2.05
C ASN A 158 18.19 -2.96 -0.99
N PRO A 159 17.99 -2.52 0.27
CA PRO A 159 17.23 -3.33 1.22
C PRO A 159 15.71 -3.22 1.08
N VAL A 160 15.17 -2.34 0.21
CA VAL A 160 13.73 -2.04 0.11
C VAL A 160 12.89 -3.29 -0.14
N ILE A 161 13.30 -4.16 -1.06
CA ILE A 161 12.60 -5.42 -1.35
C ILE A 161 12.55 -6.32 -0.11
N ARG A 162 13.66 -6.41 0.62
CA ARG A 162 13.74 -7.19 1.86
C ARG A 162 12.83 -6.61 2.94
N TYR A 163 12.77 -5.30 3.09
CA TYR A 163 11.87 -4.63 4.03
C TYR A 163 10.41 -4.85 3.66
N PHE A 164 10.07 -4.79 2.38
CA PHE A 164 8.73 -5.08 1.91
C PHE A 164 8.27 -6.47 2.32
N PHE A 165 9.06 -7.52 2.05
CA PHE A 165 8.70 -8.87 2.45
C PHE A 165 8.70 -9.08 3.97
N ASN A 166 9.53 -8.38 4.72
CA ASN A 166 9.56 -8.47 6.18
C ASN A 166 8.38 -7.76 6.85
N TYR A 167 7.81 -6.74 6.19
CA TYR A 167 6.67 -5.99 6.69
C TYR A 167 5.40 -6.83 6.82
N PHE A 168 5.30 -7.91 6.05
CA PHE A 168 4.15 -8.83 6.04
C PHE A 168 4.38 -10.12 6.84
N ARG A 169 5.50 -10.24 7.51
CA ARG A 169 5.80 -11.36 8.44
C ARG A 169 5.31 -11.06 9.85
#